data_5b3a6f1700f3b4fdbecd25e9579cfc19
#
_entry.id   5b3a6f1700f3b4fdbecd25e9579cfc19
#
_cell.length_a   1.000
_cell.length_b   1.000
_cell.length_c   1.000
_cell.angle_alpha   90.00
_cell.angle_beta   90.00
_cell.angle_gamma   90.00
#
_symmetry.space_group_name_H-M   'P 1'
#
loop_
_entity.id
_entity.type
_entity.pdbx_description
1 polymer ?
#
loop_
_entity_poly.entity_id
_entity_poly.type
_entity_poly.pdbx_seq_one_letter_code
_entity_poly.pdbx_strand_id
1 'polypeptide(L)'
;MAAPDTIQVFVPLKVRKKNGRPKILPPADYLPSEDNTQDPHILRAIGRAWAWRRRMEAGEFGTVRDLAIAVNLAARHVSRQLRLAYLAPEMLKRLVFGREVAAVTIIQLTECSALAWEDQARVVFGAKHRLFLNEPLVKKGPR
;
A
#
# COMPACT_ATOMS: atom_id res chain seq x y z
N MET A 1 -23.43 21.64 -33.31
CA MET A 1 -22.68 21.12 -32.14
C MET A 1 -22.70 19.62 -32.23
N ALA A 2 -21.57 19.01 -32.48
CA ALA A 2 -21.44 17.55 -32.42
C ALA A 2 -21.53 17.12 -30.95
N ALA A 3 -22.42 16.15 -30.64
CA ALA A 3 -22.46 15.54 -29.33
C ALA A 3 -21.10 14.86 -29.05
N PRO A 4 -20.59 14.92 -27.81
CA PRO A 4 -19.36 14.22 -27.50
C PRO A 4 -19.58 12.73 -27.75
N ASP A 5 -18.66 12.11 -28.49
CA ASP A 5 -18.65 10.66 -28.69
C ASP A 5 -18.52 9.97 -27.32
N THR A 6 -19.65 9.61 -26.77
CA THR A 6 -19.72 8.88 -25.51
C THR A 6 -19.67 7.38 -25.81
N ILE A 7 -18.57 6.73 -25.51
CA ILE A 7 -18.48 5.28 -25.59
C ILE A 7 -19.14 4.70 -24.35
N GLN A 8 -20.28 4.04 -24.53
CA GLN A 8 -20.91 3.28 -23.47
C GLN A 8 -20.40 1.84 -23.47
N VAL A 9 -19.74 1.43 -22.40
CA VAL A 9 -19.27 0.07 -22.20
C VAL A 9 -20.17 -0.59 -21.17
N PHE A 10 -20.87 -1.64 -21.57
CA PHE A 10 -21.67 -2.45 -20.66
C PHE A 10 -20.81 -3.59 -20.10
N VAL A 11 -20.57 -3.56 -18.78
CA VAL A 11 -19.83 -4.62 -18.08
C VAL A 11 -20.81 -5.42 -17.22
N PRO A 12 -21.13 -6.68 -17.59
CA PRO A 12 -22.01 -7.51 -16.77
C PRO A 12 -21.29 -7.95 -15.50
N LEU A 13 -21.70 -7.43 -14.36
CA LEU A 13 -21.15 -7.78 -13.07
C LEU A 13 -21.98 -8.88 -12.41
N LYS A 14 -21.32 -9.94 -11.95
CA LYS A 14 -21.95 -10.98 -11.12
C LYS A 14 -21.75 -10.65 -9.65
N VAL A 15 -22.84 -10.58 -8.90
CA VAL A 15 -22.79 -10.38 -7.44
C VAL A 15 -23.00 -11.72 -6.75
N ARG A 16 -22.04 -12.11 -5.90
CA ARG A 16 -22.13 -13.31 -5.06
C ARG A 16 -22.09 -12.91 -3.59
N LYS A 17 -22.97 -13.46 -2.78
CA LYS A 17 -22.92 -13.27 -1.33
C LYS A 17 -21.93 -14.27 -0.73
N LYS A 18 -20.94 -13.75 0.01
CA LYS A 18 -20.04 -14.55 0.86
C LYS A 18 -20.08 -13.98 2.27
N ASN A 19 -20.48 -14.81 3.24
CA ASN A 19 -20.62 -14.41 4.64
C ASN A 19 -21.54 -13.18 4.84
N GLY A 20 -22.69 -13.15 4.14
CA GLY A 20 -23.66 -12.06 4.24
C GLY A 20 -23.28 -10.75 3.54
N ARG A 21 -22.06 -10.63 3.00
CA ARG A 21 -21.61 -9.43 2.28
C ARG A 21 -21.63 -9.64 0.77
N PRO A 22 -22.20 -8.71 -0.01
CA PRO A 22 -22.16 -8.81 -1.46
C PRO A 22 -20.71 -8.63 -1.95
N LYS A 23 -20.26 -9.56 -2.78
CA LYS A 23 -18.98 -9.48 -3.47
C LYS A 23 -19.24 -9.39 -4.98
N ILE A 24 -18.74 -8.34 -5.60
CA ILE A 24 -18.78 -8.18 -7.05
C ILE A 24 -17.68 -9.07 -7.65
N LEU A 25 -18.07 -9.96 -8.56
CA LEU A 25 -17.14 -10.79 -9.30
C LEU A 25 -16.94 -10.21 -10.69
N PRO A 26 -15.72 -10.26 -11.23
CA PRO A 26 -15.49 -9.87 -12.62
C PRO A 26 -16.27 -10.79 -13.57
N PRO A 27 -16.55 -10.37 -14.82
CA PRO A 27 -17.10 -11.20 -15.86
C PRO A 27 -16.28 -12.49 -16.08
N ALA A 28 -16.91 -13.55 -16.58
CA ALA A 28 -16.23 -14.84 -16.78
C ALA A 28 -15.11 -14.80 -17.83
N ASP A 29 -15.18 -13.85 -18.73
CA ASP A 29 -14.23 -13.55 -19.82
C ASP A 29 -13.20 -12.46 -19.41
N TYR A 30 -13.20 -12.03 -18.13
CA TYR A 30 -12.23 -11.08 -17.64
C TYR A 30 -10.84 -11.73 -17.59
N LEU A 31 -10.02 -11.38 -18.55
CA LEU A 31 -8.58 -11.61 -18.47
C LEU A 31 -7.99 -10.51 -17.58
N PRO A 32 -7.32 -10.87 -16.48
CA PRO A 32 -6.56 -9.89 -15.72
C PRO A 32 -5.62 -9.19 -16.71
N SER A 33 -5.65 -7.85 -16.75
CA SER A 33 -4.70 -7.12 -17.57
C SER A 33 -3.29 -7.55 -17.14
N GLU A 34 -2.41 -7.81 -18.07
CA GLU A 34 -0.99 -8.10 -17.80
C GLU A 34 -0.27 -6.87 -17.21
N ASP A 35 -0.96 -5.75 -17.11
CA ASP A 35 -0.53 -4.58 -16.38
C ASP A 35 -0.33 -4.96 -14.91
N ASN A 36 0.92 -5.21 -14.57
CA ASN A 36 1.39 -5.33 -13.20
C ASN A 36 1.24 -3.97 -12.49
N THR A 37 0.00 -3.50 -12.35
CA THR A 37 -0.28 -2.28 -11.62
C THR A 37 -0.12 -2.56 -10.15
N GLN A 38 0.64 -1.70 -9.48
CA GLN A 38 0.76 -1.71 -8.04
C GLN A 38 -0.63 -1.66 -7.39
N ASP A 39 -0.79 -2.41 -6.30
CA ASP A 39 -2.03 -2.40 -5.52
C ASP A 39 -2.45 -0.96 -5.18
N PRO A 40 -3.64 -0.51 -5.60
CA PRO A 40 -4.13 0.83 -5.31
C PRO A 40 -4.18 1.16 -3.82
N HIS A 41 -4.33 0.15 -2.95
CA HIS A 41 -4.32 0.34 -1.50
C HIS A 41 -2.94 0.73 -0.99
N ILE A 42 -1.88 0.15 -1.54
CA ILE A 42 -0.49 0.49 -1.19
C ILE A 42 -0.19 1.92 -1.64
N LEU A 43 -0.53 2.29 -2.87
CA LEU A 43 -0.32 3.65 -3.38
C LEU A 43 -1.07 4.71 -2.55
N ARG A 44 -2.31 4.43 -2.19
CA ARG A 44 -3.09 5.33 -1.32
C ARG A 44 -2.48 5.46 0.07
N ALA A 45 -2.00 4.36 0.64
CA ALA A 45 -1.37 4.38 1.96
C ALA A 45 -0.08 5.21 1.96
N ILE A 46 0.76 5.04 0.94
CA ILE A 46 1.99 5.83 0.75
C ILE A 46 1.63 7.31 0.54
N GLY A 47 0.71 7.62 -0.36
CA GLY A 47 0.29 9.00 -0.65
C GLY A 47 -0.27 9.69 0.59
N ARG A 48 -1.07 9.00 1.40
CA ARG A 48 -1.61 9.50 2.66
C ARG A 48 -0.50 9.77 3.68
N ALA A 49 0.44 8.84 3.83
CA ALA A 49 1.58 9.01 4.74
C ALA A 49 2.42 10.24 4.37
N TRP A 50 2.68 10.46 3.09
CA TRP A 50 3.39 11.63 2.60
C TRP A 50 2.62 12.93 2.79
N ALA A 51 1.31 12.94 2.56
CA ALA A 51 0.46 14.10 2.81
C ALA A 51 0.48 14.48 4.29
N TRP A 52 0.37 13.51 5.19
CA TRP A 52 0.45 13.74 6.64
C TRP A 52 1.81 14.25 7.07
N ARG A 53 2.89 13.67 6.56
CA ARG A 53 4.24 14.13 6.84
C ARG A 53 4.44 15.59 6.44
N ARG A 54 4.04 15.98 5.23
CA ARG A 54 4.14 17.38 4.77
C ARG A 54 3.38 18.34 5.67
N ARG A 55 2.19 17.97 6.13
CA ARG A 55 1.39 18.81 7.03
C ARG A 55 2.06 18.97 8.39
N MET A 56 2.68 17.94 8.91
CA MET A 56 3.48 18.03 10.14
C MET A 56 4.74 18.87 9.95
N GLU A 57 5.47 18.70 8.85
CA GLU A 57 6.66 19.50 8.50
C GLU A 57 6.31 20.98 8.26
N ALA A 58 5.10 21.26 7.75
CA ALA A 58 4.57 22.63 7.63
C ALA A 58 4.14 23.26 8.95
N GLY A 59 4.17 22.49 10.04
CA GLY A 59 3.80 22.98 11.38
C GLY A 59 2.29 23.04 11.65
N GLU A 60 1.45 22.45 10.78
CA GLU A 60 0.01 22.39 11.03
C GLU A 60 -0.33 21.56 12.28
N PHE A 61 0.48 20.57 12.59
CA PHE A 61 0.33 19.69 13.74
C PHE A 61 1.66 19.55 14.49
N GLY A 62 1.63 19.82 15.78
CA GLY A 62 2.81 19.67 16.64
C GLY A 62 3.11 18.22 16.99
N THR A 63 2.09 17.37 17.02
CA THR A 63 2.23 15.97 17.41
C THR A 63 1.41 15.04 16.51
N VAL A 64 1.81 13.76 16.48
CA VAL A 64 1.02 12.69 15.80
C VAL A 64 -0.38 12.57 16.41
N ARG A 65 -0.54 12.91 17.68
CA ARG A 65 -1.85 12.87 18.36
C ARG A 65 -2.77 13.96 17.82
N ASP A 66 -2.26 15.17 17.62
CA ASP A 66 -3.05 16.27 17.05
C ASP A 66 -3.50 15.97 15.64
N LEU A 67 -2.60 15.42 14.81
CA LEU A 67 -2.93 14.92 13.50
C LEU A 67 -4.01 13.83 13.57
N ALA A 68 -3.88 12.87 14.49
CA ALA A 68 -4.82 11.76 14.62
C ALA A 68 -6.24 12.24 14.97
N ILE A 69 -6.34 13.24 15.84
CA ILE A 69 -7.61 13.89 16.18
C ILE A 69 -8.19 14.57 14.93
N ALA A 70 -7.38 15.33 14.20
CA ALA A 70 -7.84 16.06 13.01
C ALA A 70 -8.33 15.14 11.88
N VAL A 71 -7.71 13.96 11.72
CA VAL A 71 -8.11 12.98 10.69
C VAL A 71 -9.12 11.94 11.22
N ASN A 72 -9.54 12.06 12.48
CA ASN A 72 -10.48 11.16 13.15
C ASN A 72 -10.03 9.67 13.11
N LEU A 73 -8.78 9.43 13.40
CA LEU A 73 -8.17 8.11 13.46
C LEU A 73 -7.44 7.89 14.80
N ALA A 74 -7.25 6.63 15.19
CA ALA A 74 -6.44 6.31 16.35
C ALA A 74 -4.97 6.72 16.13
N ALA A 75 -4.35 7.37 17.12
CA ALA A 75 -2.96 7.82 17.04
C ALA A 75 -1.97 6.69 16.71
N ARG A 76 -2.22 5.49 17.22
CA ARG A 76 -1.44 4.29 16.89
C ARG A 76 -1.51 3.93 15.41
N HIS A 77 -2.68 4.09 14.79
CA HIS A 77 -2.87 3.83 13.37
C HIS A 77 -2.14 4.87 12.51
N VAL A 78 -2.27 6.15 12.86
CA VAL A 78 -1.58 7.25 12.18
C VAL A 78 -0.07 7.10 12.30
N SER A 79 0.46 6.82 13.50
CA SER A 79 1.88 6.59 13.73
C SER A 79 2.43 5.43 12.88
N ARG A 80 1.68 4.33 12.79
CA ARG A 80 2.06 3.20 11.94
C ARG A 80 2.10 3.57 10.47
N GLN A 81 1.07 4.25 9.96
CA GLN A 81 1.02 4.65 8.55
C GLN A 81 2.07 5.69 8.18
N LEU A 82 2.40 6.64 9.07
CA LEU A 82 3.44 7.63 8.82
C LEU A 82 4.79 7.00 8.48
N ARG A 83 5.07 5.79 8.98
CA ARG A 83 6.32 5.06 8.67
C ARG A 83 6.51 4.84 7.18
N LEU A 84 5.43 4.73 6.39
CA LEU A 84 5.52 4.57 4.95
C LEU A 84 6.16 5.77 4.24
N ALA A 85 6.12 6.96 4.84
CA ALA A 85 6.80 8.14 4.31
C ALA A 85 8.32 8.13 4.53
N TYR A 86 8.83 7.17 5.29
CA TYR A 86 10.27 7.00 5.61
C TYR A 86 10.88 5.77 4.96
N LEU A 87 10.18 5.17 4.00
CA LEU A 87 10.74 4.12 3.15
C LEU A 87 11.88 4.66 2.30
N ALA A 88 12.83 3.78 1.95
CA ALA A 88 13.97 4.16 1.11
C ALA A 88 13.51 4.81 -0.21
N PRO A 89 14.15 5.90 -0.66
CA PRO A 89 13.78 6.60 -1.89
C PRO A 89 13.74 5.68 -3.11
N GLU A 90 14.69 4.78 -3.25
CA GLU A 90 14.72 3.80 -4.35
C GLU A 90 13.53 2.84 -4.29
N MET A 91 13.12 2.45 -3.09
CA MET A 91 11.95 1.61 -2.92
C MET A 91 10.66 2.37 -3.28
N LEU A 92 10.55 3.64 -2.88
CA LEU A 92 9.42 4.50 -3.25
C LEU A 92 9.36 4.73 -4.76
N LYS A 93 10.50 4.95 -5.43
CA LYS A 93 10.55 5.05 -6.89
C LYS A 93 10.01 3.80 -7.57
N ARG A 94 10.45 2.62 -7.14
CA ARG A 94 9.99 1.35 -7.70
C ARG A 94 8.50 1.11 -7.47
N LEU A 95 7.98 1.42 -6.29
CA LEU A 95 6.57 1.25 -5.96
C LEU A 95 5.67 2.26 -6.66
N VAL A 96 6.04 3.54 -6.68
CA VAL A 96 5.17 4.63 -7.14
C VAL A 96 5.33 4.89 -8.63
N PHE A 97 6.55 4.99 -9.14
CA PHE A 97 6.81 5.29 -10.54
C PHE A 97 7.00 4.02 -11.37
N GLY A 98 7.75 3.05 -10.89
CA GLY A 98 7.97 1.77 -11.55
C GLY A 98 6.75 0.86 -11.51
N ARG A 99 5.79 1.14 -10.62
CA ARG A 99 4.61 0.32 -10.37
C ARG A 99 4.94 -1.17 -10.22
N GLU A 100 6.11 -1.46 -9.67
CA GLU A 100 6.51 -2.83 -9.41
C GLU A 100 5.59 -3.45 -8.37
N VAL A 101 5.11 -4.64 -8.68
CA VAL A 101 4.26 -5.39 -7.76
C VAL A 101 5.08 -5.83 -6.57
N ALA A 102 4.74 -5.30 -5.41
CA ALA A 102 5.28 -5.78 -4.16
C ALA A 102 4.42 -6.96 -3.67
N ALA A 103 5.03 -8.11 -3.48
CA ALA A 103 4.35 -9.28 -2.90
C ALA A 103 4.20 -9.14 -1.37
N VAL A 104 4.00 -7.92 -0.89
CA VAL A 104 3.92 -7.58 0.53
C VAL A 104 2.68 -6.77 0.84
N THR A 105 2.18 -6.93 2.04
CA THR A 105 1.05 -6.16 2.57
C THR A 105 1.52 -4.79 3.08
N ILE A 106 0.56 -3.85 3.28
CA ILE A 106 0.84 -2.55 3.90
C ILE A 106 1.50 -2.71 5.29
N ILE A 107 1.09 -3.72 6.06
CA ILE A 107 1.67 -4.00 7.39
C ILE A 107 3.15 -4.35 7.25
N GLN A 108 3.48 -5.26 6.34
CA GLN A 108 4.86 -5.66 6.08
C GLN A 108 5.71 -4.48 5.56
N LEU A 109 5.14 -3.61 4.72
CA LEU A 109 5.82 -2.38 4.30
C LEU A 109 6.11 -1.44 5.48
N THR A 110 5.18 -1.30 6.42
CA THR A 110 5.42 -0.49 7.63
C THR A 110 6.48 -1.10 8.54
N GLU A 111 6.59 -2.41 8.59
CA GLU A 111 7.65 -3.12 9.32
C GLU A 111 9.00 -2.97 8.61
N CYS A 112 9.03 -3.06 7.29
CA CYS A 112 10.24 -2.82 6.49
C CYS A 112 10.83 -1.43 6.71
N SER A 113 10.03 -0.42 7.03
CA SER A 113 10.54 0.93 7.30
C SER A 113 11.51 1.02 8.48
N ALA A 114 11.55 0.01 9.35
CA ALA A 114 12.50 -0.08 10.46
C ALA A 114 13.86 -0.69 10.05
N LEU A 115 13.96 -1.25 8.84
CA LEU A 115 15.19 -1.82 8.32
C LEU A 115 16.10 -0.74 7.71
N ALA A 116 17.38 -1.05 7.59
CA ALA A 116 18.30 -0.22 6.81
C ALA A 116 17.80 -0.08 5.36
N TRP A 117 18.00 1.08 4.74
CA TRP A 117 17.47 1.39 3.42
C TRP A 117 17.90 0.39 2.33
N GLU A 118 19.13 -0.07 2.40
CA GLU A 118 19.70 -1.08 1.49
C GLU A 118 19.00 -2.45 1.59
N ASP A 119 18.48 -2.79 2.75
CA ASP A 119 17.79 -4.06 2.99
C ASP A 119 16.31 -4.01 2.60
N GLN A 120 15.68 -2.84 2.63
CA GLN A 120 14.25 -2.69 2.36
C GLN A 120 13.86 -3.21 0.97
N ALA A 121 14.60 -2.83 -0.07
CA ALA A 121 14.33 -3.26 -1.44
C ALA A 121 14.53 -4.76 -1.61
N ARG A 122 15.52 -5.34 -0.92
CA ARG A 122 15.79 -6.79 -0.94
C ARG A 122 14.63 -7.56 -0.33
N VAL A 123 14.08 -7.10 0.79
CA VAL A 123 12.97 -7.75 1.47
C VAL A 123 11.69 -7.67 0.63
N VAL A 124 11.41 -6.52 0.02
CA VAL A 124 10.14 -6.29 -0.69
C VAL A 124 10.13 -6.88 -2.10
N PHE A 125 11.25 -6.79 -2.83
CA PHE A 125 11.35 -7.20 -4.23
C PHE A 125 12.26 -8.39 -4.46
N GLY A 126 13.18 -8.70 -3.54
CA GLY A 126 14.11 -9.82 -3.64
C GLY A 126 13.45 -11.19 -3.47
N ALA A 127 12.26 -11.23 -2.94
CA ALA A 127 11.48 -12.45 -2.76
C ALA A 127 10.71 -12.82 -4.04
N LYS A 128 11.41 -13.01 -5.16
CA LYS A 128 10.82 -13.72 -6.29
C LYS A 128 10.46 -15.16 -5.94
N HIS A 129 10.85 -15.69 -4.80
CA HIS A 129 10.51 -17.07 -4.43
C HIS A 129 10.87 -17.51 -3.00
N ARG A 130 10.50 -16.77 -1.98
CA ARG A 130 10.38 -17.40 -0.65
C ARG A 130 9.39 -16.62 0.21
N LEU A 131 8.15 -17.06 0.16
CA LEU A 131 7.36 -17.43 1.31
C LEU A 131 7.72 -16.67 2.59
N PHE A 132 7.11 -15.50 2.77
CA PHE A 132 6.81 -15.05 4.13
C PHE A 132 5.70 -15.97 4.72
N LEU A 133 5.95 -17.27 4.65
CA LEU A 133 5.20 -18.29 5.34
C LEU A 133 6.07 -18.74 6.52
N ASN A 134 5.75 -18.21 7.69
CA ASN A 134 6.02 -18.83 8.98
C ASN A 134 7.47 -19.27 9.29
N GLU A 135 8.47 -18.39 9.18
CA GLU A 135 9.64 -18.60 10.00
C GLU A 135 9.71 -17.51 11.09
N PRO A 136 9.66 -17.90 12.38
CA PRO A 136 9.94 -16.95 13.45
C PRO A 136 11.37 -16.46 13.28
N LEU A 137 11.54 -15.12 13.38
CA LEU A 137 12.86 -14.49 13.47
C LEU A 137 13.67 -15.18 14.57
N VAL A 138 14.54 -16.09 14.17
CA VAL A 138 15.52 -16.68 15.09
C VAL A 138 16.44 -15.55 15.52
N LYS A 139 16.21 -15.05 16.73
CA LYS A 139 17.15 -14.18 17.41
C LYS A 139 18.46 -14.94 17.55
N LYS A 140 19.44 -14.66 16.69
CA LYS A 140 20.83 -15.00 16.98
C LYS A 140 21.25 -14.16 18.17
N GLY A 141 21.24 -14.78 19.36
CA GLY A 141 21.87 -14.23 20.54
C GLY A 141 23.37 -14.08 20.34
N PRO A 142 24.02 -13.14 21.04
CA PRO A 142 25.44 -12.94 20.98
C PRO A 142 26.16 -14.14 21.62
N ARG A 143 27.20 -14.63 20.94
CA ARG A 143 28.24 -15.43 21.57
C ARG A 143 29.24 -14.56 22.28
#